data_6bad50c366f5469ca89361bc409a3fd6
#
_entry.id   6bad50c366f5469ca89361bc409a3fd6
#
_cell.length_a   1.000
_cell.length_b   1.000
_cell.length_c   1.000
_cell.angle_alpha   90.00
_cell.angle_beta   90.00
_cell.angle_gamma   90.00
#
_symmetry.space_group_name_H-M   'P 1'
#
loop_
_entity.id
_entity.type
_entity.pdbx_description
1 polymer ?
#
loop_
_entity_poly.entity_id
_entity_poly.type
_entity_poly.pdbx_seq_one_letter_code
_entity_poly.pdbx_strand_id
1 'polypeptide(L)'
;MKINGTVILLAALLGISDVQAQQVPKVPVRTALVQQQDMQVWIRGIGRVKPKQSVDIRPQVDGVLLDILVKEGQMVNKGDLLAVLDDRAIKASLAQAKAQHGVIKAQLESARLDLQRFLNLSTTQAISQQVLDQQKALVQQQEAQLRSVEAAIQAQQVQLSFTRISSPVTGQVGIRNVDAGNYVRSGDSLGLFSVVQLDPISVEIALPQSRLPQLQQLMQQTRQQQQVPVQAFLQDGAELLAQGLLQVVDNKVAAGTGTVRVKADFANPDHKLWPEQTVVVALQQEKLPGVLTVPLRALVQGPDGPYVWLNEQGKAKTQPVQLVLQEQDLAVVSGLQAGQQVVVDGQNRLKPGAELAVTAEPRLAASKELQP
;
A
#
# COMPACT_ATOMS: atom_id res chain seq x y z
N MET A 1 3.17 119.37 48.22
CA MET A 1 3.08 118.28 49.26
C MET A 1 3.15 116.93 48.56
N LYS A 2 4.06 116.20 48.93
CA LYS A 2 4.52 114.82 48.58
C LYS A 2 3.36 113.94 47.99
N ILE A 3 3.69 113.15 47.02
CA ILE A 3 3.45 111.68 47.12
C ILE A 3 4.02 110.93 45.90
N ASN A 4 4.58 109.83 46.21
CA ASN A 4 5.38 108.84 45.48
C ASN A 4 4.63 108.15 44.35
N GLY A 5 5.39 107.95 43.25
CA GLY A 5 5.04 107.01 42.18
C GLY A 5 5.62 105.63 42.37
N THR A 6 4.88 104.57 42.12
CA THR A 6 5.27 103.21 42.10
C THR A 6 5.23 102.71 40.67
N VAL A 7 6.36 102.28 40.12
CA VAL A 7 6.55 101.63 38.81
C VAL A 7 6.22 100.15 38.98
N ILE A 8 5.24 99.66 38.24
CA ILE A 8 5.00 98.20 38.13
C ILE A 8 5.60 97.65 36.86
N LEU A 9 6.58 96.80 37.04
CA LEU A 9 7.31 96.09 35.99
C LEU A 9 6.46 94.81 35.58
N LEU A 10 6.00 94.76 34.36
CA LEU A 10 5.21 93.60 33.80
C LEU A 10 6.18 92.66 33.18
N ALA A 11 6.52 91.54 33.87
CA ALA A 11 7.32 90.44 33.35
C ALA A 11 6.43 89.46 32.50
N ALA A 12 6.67 89.41 31.18
CA ALA A 12 6.07 88.50 30.29
C ALA A 12 6.71 87.09 30.45
N LEU A 13 5.98 86.17 31.05
CA LEU A 13 6.36 84.71 31.06
C LEU A 13 6.02 84.13 29.69
N LEU A 14 7.04 83.82 28.88
CA LEU A 14 6.96 82.91 27.74
C LEU A 14 6.84 81.50 28.26
N GLY A 15 5.61 80.94 28.27
CA GLY A 15 5.36 79.53 28.50
C GLY A 15 5.88 78.70 27.33
N ILE A 16 7.00 78.01 27.50
CA ILE A 16 7.45 76.94 26.59
C ILE A 16 6.54 75.77 26.86
N SER A 17 5.56 75.52 25.98
CA SER A 17 4.76 74.30 25.98
C SER A 17 5.65 73.15 25.52
N ASP A 18 6.10 72.30 26.45
CA ASP A 18 6.65 70.99 26.13
C ASP A 18 5.59 70.20 25.36
N VAL A 19 5.79 70.08 24.05
CA VAL A 19 5.05 69.11 23.22
C VAL A 19 5.59 67.71 23.61
N GLN A 20 4.95 67.11 24.62
CA GLN A 20 5.13 65.72 24.88
C GLN A 20 4.69 64.94 23.62
N ALA A 21 5.64 64.42 22.88
CA ALA A 21 5.39 63.48 21.82
C ALA A 21 4.60 62.29 22.41
N GLN A 22 3.29 62.25 22.09
CA GLN A 22 2.42 61.13 22.46
C GLN A 22 3.04 59.86 21.90
N GLN A 23 3.69 59.05 22.75
CA GLN A 23 4.18 57.74 22.37
C GLN A 23 2.97 56.90 21.94
N VAL A 24 2.83 56.70 20.63
CA VAL A 24 1.82 55.77 20.07
C VAL A 24 2.06 54.41 20.73
N PRO A 25 1.05 53.86 21.44
CA PRO A 25 1.26 52.58 22.12
C PRO A 25 1.63 51.50 21.12
N LYS A 26 2.80 50.89 21.30
CA LYS A 26 3.25 49.78 20.45
C LYS A 26 2.33 48.57 20.61
N VAL A 27 1.88 48.00 19.52
CA VAL A 27 1.01 46.83 19.53
C VAL A 27 1.85 45.56 19.75
N PRO A 28 1.62 44.81 20.83
CA PRO A 28 2.33 43.56 21.03
C PRO A 28 1.94 42.52 19.97
N VAL A 29 2.94 41.99 19.27
CA VAL A 29 2.76 41.01 18.20
C VAL A 29 3.82 39.93 18.27
N ARG A 30 3.49 38.72 17.81
CA ARG A 30 4.45 37.67 17.52
C ARG A 30 4.75 37.65 16.04
N THR A 31 5.99 37.41 15.68
CA THR A 31 6.45 37.33 14.29
C THR A 31 7.14 36.00 14.00
N ALA A 32 7.01 35.52 12.78
CA ALA A 32 7.76 34.40 12.23
C ALA A 32 8.50 34.86 10.96
N LEU A 33 9.56 34.15 10.62
CA LEU A 33 10.31 34.41 9.39
C LEU A 33 9.68 33.69 8.22
N VAL A 34 9.61 34.33 7.06
CA VAL A 34 9.35 33.69 5.77
C VAL A 34 10.52 32.77 5.46
N GLN A 35 10.27 31.48 5.34
CA GLN A 35 11.28 30.47 5.07
C GLN A 35 11.21 30.00 3.62
N GLN A 36 12.36 29.78 3.02
CA GLN A 36 12.45 29.09 1.74
C GLN A 36 12.81 27.64 2.03
N GLN A 37 11.92 26.71 1.69
CA GLN A 37 12.12 25.29 1.93
C GLN A 37 11.44 24.42 0.88
N ASP A 38 11.92 23.18 0.76
CA ASP A 38 11.25 22.18 -0.06
C ASP A 38 9.97 21.72 0.64
N MET A 39 8.86 21.67 -0.10
CA MET A 39 7.59 21.22 0.42
C MET A 39 7.07 20.02 -0.35
N GLN A 40 6.54 19.03 0.38
CA GLN A 40 5.94 17.84 -0.20
C GLN A 40 4.43 17.95 -0.12
N VAL A 41 3.77 17.75 -1.25
CA VAL A 41 2.30 17.76 -1.35
C VAL A 41 1.81 16.33 -1.25
N TRP A 42 0.87 16.08 -0.34
CA TRP A 42 0.35 14.75 -0.08
C TRP A 42 -1.14 14.65 -0.37
N ILE A 43 -1.55 13.61 -1.08
CA ILE A 43 -2.95 13.21 -1.19
C ILE A 43 -3.22 12.22 -0.07
N ARG A 44 -4.10 12.59 0.87
CA ARG A 44 -4.46 11.71 1.99
C ARG A 44 -5.77 11.00 1.69
N GLY A 45 -5.87 9.76 2.17
CA GLY A 45 -7.06 8.94 2.06
C GLY A 45 -7.07 7.84 3.10
N ILE A 46 -8.20 7.17 3.21
CA ILE A 46 -8.36 5.98 4.06
C ILE A 46 -8.07 4.77 3.17
N GLY A 47 -7.23 3.88 3.65
CA GLY A 47 -6.89 2.63 2.99
C GLY A 47 -7.24 1.42 3.86
N ARG A 48 -7.41 0.29 3.19
CA ARG A 48 -7.54 -1.02 3.83
C ARG A 48 -6.35 -1.88 3.43
N VAL A 49 -5.70 -2.45 4.42
CA VAL A 49 -4.58 -3.37 4.21
C VAL A 49 -5.09 -4.66 3.59
N LYS A 50 -4.46 -5.11 2.53
CA LYS A 50 -4.79 -6.35 1.81
C LYS A 50 -3.54 -7.20 1.66
N PRO A 51 -3.62 -8.48 1.95
CA PRO A 51 -2.51 -9.39 1.67
C PRO A 51 -2.30 -9.47 0.15
N LYS A 52 -1.06 -9.66 -0.27
CA LYS A 52 -0.76 -9.86 -1.69
C LYS A 52 -1.32 -11.18 -2.21
N GLN A 53 -1.28 -12.20 -1.35
CA GLN A 53 -1.89 -13.50 -1.59
C GLN A 53 -2.57 -13.99 -0.31
N SER A 54 -3.81 -14.46 -0.44
CA SER A 54 -4.57 -15.12 0.63
C SER A 54 -5.26 -16.33 0.01
N VAL A 55 -4.97 -17.51 0.54
CA VAL A 55 -5.46 -18.77 -0.01
C VAL A 55 -6.12 -19.58 1.09
N ASP A 56 -7.39 -19.96 0.88
CA ASP A 56 -8.06 -20.95 1.71
C ASP A 56 -7.62 -22.35 1.28
N ILE A 57 -6.97 -23.06 2.17
CA ILE A 57 -6.48 -24.41 1.94
C ILE A 57 -7.65 -25.38 2.01
N ARG A 58 -7.95 -26.02 0.88
CA ARG A 58 -9.05 -26.98 0.74
C ARG A 58 -8.55 -28.32 0.23
N PRO A 59 -9.14 -29.43 0.65
CA PRO A 59 -8.83 -30.75 0.07
C PRO A 59 -9.32 -30.78 -1.38
N GLN A 60 -8.57 -31.45 -2.26
CA GLN A 60 -8.95 -31.69 -3.66
C GLN A 60 -9.61 -33.06 -3.86
N VAL A 61 -9.51 -33.93 -2.86
CA VAL A 61 -10.16 -35.26 -2.79
C VAL A 61 -10.83 -35.41 -1.43
N ASP A 62 -11.90 -36.19 -1.40
CA ASP A 62 -12.63 -36.48 -0.19
C ASP A 62 -11.89 -37.53 0.64
N GLY A 63 -11.92 -37.40 1.96
CA GLY A 63 -11.28 -38.37 2.84
C GLY A 63 -11.24 -37.95 4.30
N VAL A 64 -10.74 -38.84 5.14
CA VAL A 64 -10.48 -38.54 6.54
C VAL A 64 -9.18 -37.75 6.68
N LEU A 65 -9.21 -36.64 7.39
CA LEU A 65 -8.02 -35.89 7.73
C LEU A 65 -7.23 -36.62 8.80
N LEU A 66 -6.08 -37.20 8.43
CA LEU A 66 -5.25 -37.96 9.38
C LEU A 66 -4.50 -37.06 10.34
N ASP A 67 -3.86 -36.03 9.78
CA ASP A 67 -3.03 -35.14 10.60
C ASP A 67 -2.92 -33.74 9.97
N ILE A 68 -2.72 -32.74 10.82
CA ILE A 68 -2.35 -31.36 10.46
C ILE A 68 -0.95 -31.11 11.00
N LEU A 69 0.01 -30.96 10.10
CA LEU A 69 1.45 -30.94 10.40
C LEU A 69 1.96 -29.54 10.79
N VAL A 70 1.11 -28.54 10.75
CA VAL A 70 1.44 -27.13 11.03
C VAL A 70 0.61 -26.61 12.20
N LYS A 71 1.16 -25.62 12.92
CA LYS A 71 0.47 -24.95 14.01
C LYS A 71 -0.21 -23.68 13.49
N GLU A 72 -1.31 -23.31 14.15
CA GLU A 72 -1.93 -22.02 13.94
C GLU A 72 -0.94 -20.88 14.19
N GLY A 73 -0.92 -19.87 13.32
CA GLY A 73 0.04 -18.77 13.39
C GLY A 73 1.46 -19.08 12.90
N GLN A 74 1.75 -20.32 12.51
CA GLN A 74 3.06 -20.72 12.00
C GLN A 74 3.32 -20.11 10.61
N MET A 75 4.55 -19.64 10.38
CA MET A 75 5.03 -19.29 9.04
C MET A 75 5.38 -20.56 8.25
N VAL A 76 4.90 -20.63 7.01
CA VAL A 76 5.15 -21.73 6.09
C VAL A 76 5.62 -21.20 4.74
N ASN A 77 6.43 -21.99 4.05
CA ASN A 77 6.90 -21.68 2.71
C ASN A 77 6.00 -22.36 1.66
N LYS A 78 6.01 -21.83 0.46
CA LYS A 78 5.39 -22.48 -0.68
C LYS A 78 5.96 -23.88 -0.87
N GLY A 79 5.07 -24.90 -0.90
CA GLY A 79 5.43 -26.30 -1.03
C GLY A 79 5.52 -27.08 0.28
N ASP A 80 5.52 -26.40 1.44
CA ASP A 80 5.52 -27.08 2.74
C ASP A 80 4.26 -27.92 2.91
N LEU A 81 4.42 -29.13 3.45
CA LEU A 81 3.32 -30.06 3.71
C LEU A 81 2.54 -29.57 4.94
N LEU A 82 1.25 -29.32 4.73
CA LEU A 82 0.36 -28.75 5.75
C LEU A 82 -0.53 -29.79 6.43
N ALA A 83 -1.09 -30.72 5.64
CA ALA A 83 -2.01 -31.72 6.14
C ALA A 83 -1.96 -32.98 5.28
N VAL A 84 -2.42 -34.10 5.84
CA VAL A 84 -2.44 -35.41 5.18
C VAL A 84 -3.82 -36.05 5.33
N LEU A 85 -4.38 -36.51 4.22
CA LEU A 85 -5.59 -37.31 4.18
C LEU A 85 -5.28 -38.81 4.20
N ASP A 86 -6.26 -39.63 4.55
CA ASP A 86 -6.15 -41.09 4.47
C ASP A 86 -6.02 -41.52 3.00
N ASP A 87 -4.87 -42.04 2.65
CA ASP A 87 -4.51 -42.41 1.28
C ASP A 87 -4.60 -43.93 1.01
N ARG A 88 -5.02 -44.74 2.01
CA ARG A 88 -5.02 -46.21 1.93
C ARG A 88 -5.84 -46.75 0.76
N ALA A 89 -7.04 -46.21 0.54
CA ALA A 89 -7.91 -46.61 -0.56
C ALA A 89 -7.29 -46.26 -1.92
N ILE A 90 -6.71 -45.08 -2.06
CA ILE A 90 -6.06 -44.61 -3.31
C ILE A 90 -4.82 -45.44 -3.60
N LYS A 91 -4.02 -45.75 -2.57
CA LYS A 91 -2.84 -46.64 -2.70
C LYS A 91 -3.22 -48.03 -3.13
N ALA A 92 -4.33 -48.58 -2.61
CA ALA A 92 -4.85 -49.88 -3.05
C ALA A 92 -5.25 -49.88 -4.53
N SER A 93 -6.00 -48.85 -4.97
CA SER A 93 -6.39 -48.67 -6.38
C SER A 93 -5.17 -48.49 -7.29
N LEU A 94 -4.17 -47.76 -6.87
CA LEU A 94 -2.92 -47.61 -7.60
C LEU A 94 -2.17 -48.96 -7.72
N ALA A 95 -2.11 -49.75 -6.64
CA ALA A 95 -1.49 -51.08 -6.67
C ALA A 95 -2.25 -52.02 -7.63
N GLN A 96 -3.58 -51.99 -7.66
CA GLN A 96 -4.39 -52.75 -8.60
C GLN A 96 -4.09 -52.33 -10.06
N ALA A 97 -4.02 -51.03 -10.36
CA ALA A 97 -3.70 -50.53 -11.70
C ALA A 97 -2.29 -50.95 -12.14
N LYS A 98 -1.31 -50.94 -11.22
CA LYS A 98 0.06 -51.40 -11.48
C LYS A 98 0.11 -52.94 -11.74
N ALA A 99 -0.66 -53.71 -11.02
CA ALA A 99 -0.76 -55.17 -11.28
C ALA A 99 -1.36 -55.44 -12.68
N GLN A 100 -2.43 -54.71 -13.05
CA GLN A 100 -3.01 -54.82 -14.39
C GLN A 100 -2.04 -54.42 -15.50
N HIS A 101 -1.24 -53.36 -15.29
CA HIS A 101 -0.18 -52.98 -16.21
C HIS A 101 0.82 -54.13 -16.42
N GLY A 102 1.19 -54.85 -15.35
CA GLY A 102 2.09 -56.02 -15.45
C GLY A 102 1.53 -57.14 -16.34
N VAL A 103 0.23 -57.40 -16.20
CA VAL A 103 -0.47 -58.43 -17.04
C VAL A 103 -0.43 -58.03 -18.53
N ILE A 104 -0.87 -56.80 -18.84
CA ILE A 104 -0.92 -56.32 -20.23
C ILE A 104 0.45 -56.24 -20.85
N LYS A 105 1.46 -55.80 -20.08
CA LYS A 105 2.86 -55.78 -20.53
C LYS A 105 3.39 -57.18 -20.91
N ALA A 106 3.11 -58.21 -20.10
CA ALA A 106 3.46 -59.58 -20.42
C ALA A 106 2.75 -60.11 -21.66
N GLN A 107 1.47 -59.80 -21.84
CA GLN A 107 0.69 -60.14 -23.04
C GLN A 107 1.29 -59.47 -24.29
N LEU A 108 1.63 -58.22 -24.22
CA LEU A 108 2.29 -57.47 -25.33
C LEU A 108 3.65 -58.09 -25.69
N GLU A 109 4.43 -58.44 -24.69
CA GLU A 109 5.76 -59.06 -24.89
C GLU A 109 5.63 -60.40 -25.58
N SER A 110 4.67 -61.26 -25.17
CA SER A 110 4.34 -62.51 -25.85
C SER A 110 3.89 -62.27 -27.28
N ALA A 111 2.98 -61.33 -27.51
CA ALA A 111 2.46 -61.02 -28.86
C ALA A 111 3.60 -60.51 -29.80
N ARG A 112 4.54 -59.76 -29.28
CA ARG A 112 5.73 -59.25 -30.02
C ARG A 112 6.67 -60.40 -30.37
N LEU A 113 6.93 -61.32 -29.45
CA LEU A 113 7.74 -62.50 -29.73
C LEU A 113 7.13 -63.40 -30.82
N ASP A 114 5.80 -63.57 -30.77
CA ASP A 114 5.10 -64.35 -31.79
C ASP A 114 5.12 -63.61 -33.15
N LEU A 115 4.96 -62.30 -33.17
CA LEU A 115 5.12 -61.51 -34.39
C LEU A 115 6.51 -61.65 -35.01
N GLN A 116 7.54 -61.64 -34.18
CA GLN A 116 8.94 -61.82 -34.66
C GLN A 116 9.14 -63.22 -35.25
N ARG A 117 8.59 -64.29 -34.62
CA ARG A 117 8.61 -65.64 -35.18
C ARG A 117 7.87 -65.74 -36.53
N PHE A 118 6.67 -65.09 -36.63
CA PHE A 118 5.90 -65.06 -37.88
C PHE A 118 6.58 -64.30 -38.98
N LEU A 119 7.26 -63.19 -38.66
CA LEU A 119 8.07 -62.45 -39.62
C LEU A 119 9.22 -63.34 -40.18
N ASN A 120 9.88 -64.10 -39.35
CA ASN A 120 10.95 -64.99 -39.78
C ASN A 120 10.36 -66.15 -40.66
N LEU A 121 9.18 -66.71 -40.34
CA LEU A 121 8.57 -67.75 -41.13
C LEU A 121 7.96 -67.23 -42.48
N SER A 122 7.56 -65.98 -42.55
CA SER A 122 7.07 -65.34 -43.77
C SER A 122 8.13 -65.24 -44.86
N THR A 123 9.41 -65.12 -44.48
CA THR A 123 10.52 -65.10 -45.45
C THR A 123 10.70 -66.44 -46.19
N THR A 124 10.22 -67.53 -45.59
CA THR A 124 10.27 -68.90 -46.18
C THR A 124 8.93 -69.32 -46.81
N GLN A 125 7.94 -68.37 -46.95
CA GLN A 125 6.59 -68.61 -47.45
C GLN A 125 5.82 -69.67 -46.61
N ALA A 126 6.19 -69.94 -45.37
CA ALA A 126 5.58 -70.94 -44.51
C ALA A 126 4.28 -70.49 -43.86
N ILE A 127 3.89 -69.20 -43.93
CA ILE A 127 2.65 -68.67 -43.38
C ILE A 127 1.93 -67.74 -44.39
N SER A 128 0.61 -67.62 -44.23
CA SER A 128 -0.15 -66.68 -45.05
C SER A 128 -0.03 -65.24 -44.61
N GLN A 129 -0.14 -64.28 -45.54
CA GLN A 129 -0.12 -62.85 -45.22
C GLN A 129 -1.24 -62.48 -44.21
N GLN A 130 -2.41 -63.12 -44.30
CA GLN A 130 -3.52 -62.89 -43.37
C GLN A 130 -3.11 -63.18 -41.90
N VAL A 131 -2.37 -64.24 -41.62
CA VAL A 131 -1.92 -64.57 -40.25
C VAL A 131 -0.93 -63.53 -39.75
N LEU A 132 -0.02 -63.04 -40.60
CA LEU A 132 0.91 -62.01 -40.25
C LEU A 132 0.20 -60.68 -39.89
N ASP A 133 -0.79 -60.29 -40.72
CA ASP A 133 -1.54 -59.06 -40.50
C ASP A 133 -2.44 -59.13 -39.23
N GLN A 134 -3.02 -60.32 -38.94
CA GLN A 134 -3.72 -60.56 -37.66
C GLN A 134 -2.78 -60.41 -36.45
N GLN A 135 -1.53 -60.94 -36.51
CA GLN A 135 -0.61 -60.78 -35.40
C GLN A 135 -0.11 -59.37 -35.22
N LYS A 136 0.09 -58.62 -36.32
CA LYS A 136 0.40 -57.19 -36.25
C LYS A 136 -0.72 -56.39 -35.56
N ALA A 137 -1.98 -56.69 -35.96
CA ALA A 137 -3.16 -56.07 -35.35
C ALA A 137 -3.26 -56.40 -33.85
N LEU A 138 -2.95 -57.61 -33.44
CA LEU A 138 -2.93 -58.00 -32.04
C LEU A 138 -1.88 -57.21 -31.24
N VAL A 139 -0.65 -57.05 -31.78
CA VAL A 139 0.40 -56.22 -31.15
C VAL A 139 -0.08 -54.82 -30.99
N GLN A 140 -0.68 -54.19 -32.03
CA GLN A 140 -1.22 -52.82 -31.97
C GLN A 140 -2.35 -52.70 -30.93
N GLN A 141 -3.22 -53.72 -30.83
CA GLN A 141 -4.26 -53.76 -29.79
C GLN A 141 -3.69 -53.79 -28.39
N GLN A 142 -2.66 -54.67 -28.13
CA GLN A 142 -2.04 -54.77 -26.83
C GLN A 142 -1.27 -53.47 -26.47
N GLU A 143 -0.63 -52.83 -27.45
CA GLU A 143 0.00 -51.50 -27.24
C GLU A 143 -1.02 -50.42 -26.87
N ALA A 144 -2.17 -50.41 -27.51
CA ALA A 144 -3.23 -49.48 -27.16
C ALA A 144 -3.76 -49.74 -25.74
N GLN A 145 -3.93 -51.01 -25.37
CA GLN A 145 -4.36 -51.42 -24.03
C GLN A 145 -3.34 -51.05 -22.97
N LEU A 146 -2.03 -51.19 -23.26
CA LEU A 146 -0.94 -50.79 -22.34
C LEU A 146 -1.02 -49.32 -22.07
N ARG A 147 -1.13 -48.46 -23.12
CA ARG A 147 -1.28 -46.99 -22.96
C ARG A 147 -2.52 -46.63 -22.12
N SER A 148 -3.62 -47.36 -22.28
CA SER A 148 -4.85 -47.10 -21.47
C SER A 148 -4.60 -47.35 -19.97
N VAL A 149 -3.89 -48.46 -19.63
CA VAL A 149 -3.59 -48.78 -18.22
C VAL A 149 -2.56 -47.83 -17.66
N GLU A 150 -1.57 -47.41 -18.45
CA GLU A 150 -0.58 -46.37 -18.04
C GLU A 150 -1.29 -45.04 -17.69
N ALA A 151 -2.27 -44.64 -18.50
CA ALA A 151 -3.10 -43.45 -18.20
C ALA A 151 -3.89 -43.64 -16.89
N ALA A 152 -4.44 -44.84 -16.63
CA ALA A 152 -5.12 -45.13 -15.38
C ALA A 152 -4.19 -45.07 -14.15
N ILE A 153 -2.94 -45.55 -14.26
CA ILE A 153 -1.93 -45.41 -13.22
C ILE A 153 -1.65 -43.93 -12.95
N GLN A 154 -1.46 -43.12 -13.99
CA GLN A 154 -1.20 -41.70 -13.85
C GLN A 154 -2.36 -40.98 -13.17
N ALA A 155 -3.60 -41.30 -13.50
CA ALA A 155 -4.77 -40.75 -12.83
C ALA A 155 -4.79 -41.07 -11.31
N GLN A 156 -4.45 -42.30 -10.92
CA GLN A 156 -4.38 -42.69 -9.51
C GLN A 156 -3.21 -42.00 -8.79
N GLN A 157 -2.06 -41.78 -9.47
CA GLN A 157 -0.94 -41.04 -8.91
C GLN A 157 -1.28 -39.58 -8.63
N VAL A 158 -2.03 -38.91 -9.52
CA VAL A 158 -2.53 -37.55 -9.32
C VAL A 158 -3.48 -37.52 -8.12
N GLN A 159 -4.44 -38.43 -8.00
CA GLN A 159 -5.30 -38.51 -6.82
C GLN A 159 -4.53 -38.73 -5.53
N LEU A 160 -3.49 -39.59 -5.56
CA LEU A 160 -2.60 -39.79 -4.41
C LEU A 160 -1.85 -38.51 -4.04
N SER A 161 -1.45 -37.70 -5.01
CA SER A 161 -0.79 -36.42 -4.73
C SER A 161 -1.70 -35.45 -3.99
N PHE A 162 -2.99 -35.49 -4.25
CA PHE A 162 -4.00 -34.62 -3.61
C PHE A 162 -4.26 -34.98 -2.13
N THR A 163 -3.88 -36.18 -1.69
CA THR A 163 -3.96 -36.54 -0.27
C THR A 163 -2.92 -35.84 0.59
N ARG A 164 -1.88 -35.29 -0.03
CA ARG A 164 -0.81 -34.53 0.63
C ARG A 164 -1.01 -33.06 0.33
N ILE A 165 -1.64 -32.35 1.26
CA ILE A 165 -2.02 -30.94 1.09
C ILE A 165 -0.81 -30.06 1.42
N SER A 166 -0.30 -29.35 0.42
CA SER A 166 0.84 -28.42 0.57
C SER A 166 0.43 -26.97 0.37
N SER A 167 1.23 -26.04 0.91
CA SER A 167 1.00 -24.62 0.75
C SER A 167 1.30 -24.15 -0.68
N PRO A 168 0.37 -23.48 -1.37
CA PRO A 168 0.62 -22.87 -2.67
C PRO A 168 1.40 -21.56 -2.58
N VAL A 169 1.47 -20.94 -1.38
CA VAL A 169 2.07 -19.63 -1.11
C VAL A 169 2.93 -19.66 0.15
N THR A 170 3.86 -18.73 0.25
CA THR A 170 4.59 -18.47 1.50
C THR A 170 3.77 -17.49 2.33
N GLY A 171 3.53 -17.81 3.61
CA GLY A 171 2.70 -16.96 4.49
C GLY A 171 2.44 -17.57 5.86
N GLN A 172 1.59 -16.91 6.62
CA GLN A 172 1.19 -17.34 7.94
C GLN A 172 -0.09 -18.17 7.87
N VAL A 173 -0.10 -19.29 8.58
CA VAL A 173 -1.27 -20.18 8.74
C VAL A 173 -2.28 -19.50 9.68
N GLY A 174 -3.53 -19.43 9.25
CA GLY A 174 -4.65 -18.93 10.06
C GLY A 174 -5.16 -19.94 11.07
N ILE A 175 -6.29 -19.63 11.67
CA ILE A 175 -7.00 -20.52 12.59
C ILE A 175 -7.60 -21.68 11.77
N ARG A 176 -7.50 -22.90 12.30
CA ARG A 176 -8.06 -24.10 11.68
C ARG A 176 -9.57 -24.18 11.89
N ASN A 177 -10.27 -24.62 10.86
CA ASN A 177 -11.71 -24.82 10.89
C ASN A 177 -12.11 -26.26 11.18
N VAL A 178 -11.16 -27.22 11.09
CA VAL A 178 -11.38 -28.65 11.25
C VAL A 178 -10.24 -29.30 12.02
N ASP A 179 -10.53 -30.41 12.68
CA ASP A 179 -9.58 -31.20 13.44
C ASP A 179 -9.20 -32.49 12.74
N ALA A 180 -8.02 -33.04 13.07
CA ALA A 180 -7.65 -34.40 12.66
C ALA A 180 -8.69 -35.40 13.13
N GLY A 181 -8.98 -36.40 12.30
CA GLY A 181 -10.05 -37.36 12.48
C GLY A 181 -11.36 -37.01 11.78
N ASN A 182 -11.59 -35.76 11.39
CA ASN A 182 -12.79 -35.37 10.66
C ASN A 182 -12.76 -35.83 9.19
N TYR A 183 -13.92 -36.16 8.66
CA TYR A 183 -14.09 -36.39 7.24
C TYR A 183 -14.28 -35.06 6.52
N VAL A 184 -13.46 -34.78 5.52
CA VAL A 184 -13.48 -33.52 4.73
C VAL A 184 -13.80 -33.82 3.27
N ARG A 185 -14.48 -32.89 2.62
CA ARG A 185 -14.87 -32.99 1.20
C ARG A 185 -14.33 -31.86 0.39
N SER A 186 -14.01 -32.11 -0.87
CA SER A 186 -13.56 -31.10 -1.83
C SER A 186 -14.60 -29.99 -2.08
N GLY A 187 -15.89 -30.29 -1.88
CA GLY A 187 -17.00 -29.37 -2.03
C GLY A 187 -17.38 -28.58 -0.78
N ASP A 188 -16.70 -28.76 0.34
CA ASP A 188 -17.01 -28.05 1.57
C ASP A 188 -16.77 -26.53 1.41
N SER A 189 -17.71 -25.72 1.91
CA SER A 189 -17.63 -24.25 1.81
C SER A 189 -16.47 -23.66 2.64
N LEU A 190 -16.15 -24.28 3.78
CA LEU A 190 -15.04 -23.91 4.64
C LEU A 190 -13.80 -24.72 4.27
N GLY A 191 -12.67 -24.02 4.07
CA GLY A 191 -11.37 -24.66 3.96
C GLY A 191 -10.86 -25.22 5.30
N LEU A 192 -9.77 -25.96 5.27
CA LEU A 192 -9.11 -26.45 6.49
C LEU A 192 -8.62 -25.28 7.35
N PHE A 193 -7.96 -24.34 6.73
CA PHE A 193 -7.47 -23.06 7.28
C PHE A 193 -7.03 -22.16 6.11
N SER A 194 -6.73 -20.89 6.40
CA SER A 194 -6.15 -19.98 5.42
C SER A 194 -4.63 -19.91 5.54
N VAL A 195 -3.95 -19.57 4.44
CA VAL A 195 -2.54 -19.15 4.45
C VAL A 195 -2.47 -17.78 3.81
N VAL A 196 -1.95 -16.80 4.56
CA VAL A 196 -1.95 -15.38 4.19
C VAL A 196 -0.53 -14.86 4.13
N GLN A 197 -0.16 -14.27 3.01
CA GLN A 197 1.13 -13.60 2.84
C GLN A 197 1.10 -12.25 3.57
N LEU A 198 1.98 -12.07 4.56
CA LEU A 198 2.09 -10.85 5.35
C LEU A 198 3.15 -9.88 4.83
N ASP A 199 4.17 -10.38 4.13
CA ASP A 199 5.26 -9.59 3.54
C ASP A 199 5.61 -10.11 2.13
N PRO A 200 5.65 -9.23 1.10
CA PRO A 200 5.14 -7.87 1.10
C PRO A 200 3.61 -7.82 1.19
N ILE A 201 3.08 -6.68 1.68
CA ILE A 201 1.65 -6.44 1.83
C ILE A 201 1.21 -5.26 0.96
N SER A 202 -0.07 -5.16 0.64
CA SER A 202 -0.61 -4.05 -0.15
C SER A 202 -1.62 -3.26 0.68
N VAL A 203 -1.81 -1.98 0.33
CA VAL A 203 -2.90 -1.16 0.85
C VAL A 203 -3.74 -0.67 -0.31
N GLU A 204 -5.04 -0.92 -0.25
CA GLU A 204 -6.03 -0.39 -1.19
C GLU A 204 -6.64 0.88 -0.60
N ILE A 205 -6.54 1.99 -1.33
CA ILE A 205 -6.97 3.32 -0.93
C ILE A 205 -8.14 3.73 -1.81
N ALA A 206 -9.21 4.21 -1.23
CA ALA A 206 -10.34 4.76 -1.98
C ALA A 206 -10.24 6.30 -1.99
N LEU A 207 -10.03 6.88 -3.16
CA LEU A 207 -9.92 8.33 -3.35
C LEU A 207 -11.08 8.86 -4.18
N PRO A 208 -11.62 10.07 -3.88
CA PRO A 208 -12.69 10.68 -4.68
C PRO A 208 -12.27 10.85 -6.14
N GLN A 209 -13.23 10.67 -7.09
CA GLN A 209 -12.97 10.83 -8.53
C GLN A 209 -12.49 12.24 -8.92
N SER A 210 -12.77 13.27 -8.10
CA SER A 210 -12.23 14.62 -8.31
C SER A 210 -10.69 14.67 -8.29
N ARG A 211 -10.05 13.68 -7.69
CA ARG A 211 -8.58 13.53 -7.68
C ARG A 211 -8.03 12.80 -8.92
N LEU A 212 -8.90 12.36 -9.83
CA LEU A 212 -8.48 11.57 -11.00
C LEU A 212 -7.40 12.24 -11.86
N PRO A 213 -7.44 13.57 -12.16
CA PRO A 213 -6.37 14.21 -12.92
C PRO A 213 -4.99 14.09 -12.26
N GLN A 214 -4.93 14.27 -10.93
CA GLN A 214 -3.69 14.13 -10.15
C GLN A 214 -3.21 12.66 -10.14
N LEU A 215 -4.12 11.71 -9.98
CA LEU A 215 -3.78 10.27 -10.02
C LEU A 215 -3.26 9.84 -11.41
N GLN A 216 -3.78 10.41 -12.49
CA GLN A 216 -3.28 10.16 -13.85
C GLN A 216 -1.84 10.66 -14.02
N GLN A 217 -1.50 11.83 -13.47
CA GLN A 217 -0.12 12.33 -13.46
C GLN A 217 0.81 11.39 -12.70
N LEU A 218 0.42 10.93 -11.51
CA LEU A 218 1.19 9.96 -10.73
C LEU A 218 1.39 8.65 -11.48
N MET A 219 0.38 8.17 -12.19
CA MET A 219 0.49 6.98 -13.05
C MET A 219 1.47 7.17 -14.20
N GLN A 220 1.54 8.36 -14.80
CA GLN A 220 2.54 8.66 -15.82
C GLN A 220 3.95 8.62 -15.24
N GLN A 221 4.17 9.18 -14.06
CA GLN A 221 5.45 9.10 -13.34
C GLN A 221 5.84 7.64 -13.08
N THR A 222 4.92 6.80 -12.57
CA THR A 222 5.17 5.38 -12.34
C THR A 222 5.54 4.64 -13.63
N ARG A 223 4.87 4.93 -14.75
CA ARG A 223 5.21 4.35 -16.07
C ARG A 223 6.60 4.76 -16.57
N GLN A 224 7.07 5.94 -16.16
CA GLN A 224 8.43 6.43 -16.45
C GLN A 224 9.47 5.89 -15.45
N GLN A 225 9.12 4.87 -14.67
CA GLN A 225 9.96 4.28 -13.62
C GLN A 225 10.33 5.24 -12.48
N GLN A 226 9.61 6.35 -12.35
CA GLN A 226 9.71 7.21 -11.18
C GLN A 226 8.92 6.60 -10.02
N GLN A 227 9.58 6.45 -8.90
CA GLN A 227 8.93 5.93 -7.70
C GLN A 227 8.04 7.02 -7.07
N VAL A 228 6.78 6.68 -6.81
CA VAL A 228 5.84 7.54 -6.09
C VAL A 228 5.74 7.03 -4.66
N PRO A 229 6.34 7.73 -3.68
CA PRO A 229 6.31 7.31 -2.28
C PRO A 229 4.89 7.36 -1.70
N VAL A 230 4.60 6.36 -0.89
CA VAL A 230 3.34 6.26 -0.15
C VAL A 230 3.66 5.95 1.30
N GLN A 231 3.00 6.62 2.22
CA GLN A 231 3.13 6.41 3.66
C GLN A 231 1.84 5.89 4.24
N ALA A 232 1.92 4.90 5.13
CA ALA A 232 0.78 4.36 5.86
C ALA A 232 0.92 4.70 7.35
N PHE A 233 -0.14 5.27 7.92
CA PHE A 233 -0.20 5.70 9.31
C PHE A 233 -1.29 4.93 10.05
N LEU A 234 -1.17 4.86 11.37
CA LEU A 234 -2.26 4.39 12.21
C LEU A 234 -3.51 5.25 11.98
N GLN A 235 -4.68 4.75 12.33
CA GLN A 235 -5.98 5.39 12.04
C GLN A 235 -6.11 6.81 12.62
N ASP A 236 -5.42 7.13 13.69
CA ASP A 236 -5.32 8.49 14.27
C ASP A 236 -4.36 9.42 13.49
N GLY A 237 -3.61 8.87 12.52
CA GLY A 237 -2.64 9.60 11.70
C GLY A 237 -1.36 10.01 12.43
N ALA A 238 -1.17 9.58 13.68
CA ALA A 238 -0.05 10.02 14.52
C ALA A 238 1.21 9.18 14.31
N GLU A 239 1.07 7.88 14.09
CA GLU A 239 2.20 6.96 13.98
C GLU A 239 2.38 6.46 12.54
N LEU A 240 3.60 6.61 12.00
CA LEU A 240 4.00 6.04 10.72
C LEU A 240 4.24 4.53 10.89
N LEU A 241 3.41 3.71 10.24
CA LEU A 241 3.52 2.25 10.30
C LEU A 241 4.50 1.71 9.28
N ALA A 242 4.43 2.20 8.02
CA ALA A 242 5.28 1.74 6.93
C ALA A 242 5.39 2.77 5.80
N GLN A 243 6.46 2.63 5.01
CA GLN A 243 6.63 3.34 3.74
C GLN A 243 6.59 2.34 2.59
N GLY A 244 5.94 2.74 1.50
CA GLY A 244 5.74 1.90 0.34
C GLY A 244 5.73 2.72 -0.94
N LEU A 245 5.34 2.08 -2.04
CA LEU A 245 5.33 2.67 -3.38
C LEU A 245 3.98 2.46 -4.04
N LEU A 246 3.55 3.47 -4.79
CA LEU A 246 2.37 3.38 -5.64
C LEU A 246 2.58 2.29 -6.69
N GLN A 247 1.66 1.32 -6.74
CA GLN A 247 1.71 0.22 -7.69
C GLN A 247 0.78 0.46 -8.88
N VAL A 248 -0.48 0.74 -8.60
CA VAL A 248 -1.49 0.90 -9.65
C VAL A 248 -2.67 1.75 -9.19
N VAL A 249 -3.25 2.48 -10.11
CA VAL A 249 -4.55 3.13 -9.98
C VAL A 249 -5.55 2.33 -10.82
N ASP A 250 -6.71 1.99 -10.25
CA ASP A 250 -7.76 1.23 -10.94
C ASP A 250 -8.21 1.96 -12.21
N ASN A 251 -8.58 1.20 -13.22
CA ASN A 251 -9.02 1.72 -14.52
C ASN A 251 -10.49 2.14 -14.56
N LYS A 252 -11.21 2.03 -13.42
CA LYS A 252 -12.61 2.38 -13.31
C LYS A 252 -12.94 3.08 -12.00
N VAL A 253 -13.97 3.92 -12.05
CA VAL A 253 -14.59 4.56 -10.89
C VAL A 253 -15.67 3.63 -10.35
N ALA A 254 -15.72 3.44 -9.03
CA ALA A 254 -16.79 2.69 -8.38
C ALA A 254 -18.10 3.50 -8.46
N ALA A 255 -19.10 2.98 -9.19
CA ALA A 255 -20.34 3.70 -9.49
C ALA A 255 -21.15 4.08 -8.22
N GLY A 256 -21.10 3.24 -7.17
CA GLY A 256 -21.87 3.49 -5.94
C GLY A 256 -21.27 4.56 -5.02
N THR A 257 -19.95 4.79 -5.08
CA THR A 257 -19.24 5.68 -4.14
C THR A 257 -18.55 6.87 -4.83
N GLY A 258 -18.44 6.87 -6.16
CA GLY A 258 -17.70 7.88 -6.91
C GLY A 258 -16.20 7.91 -6.56
N THR A 259 -15.63 6.78 -6.17
CA THR A 259 -14.23 6.66 -5.77
C THR A 259 -13.43 5.85 -6.77
N VAL A 260 -12.13 6.17 -6.87
CA VAL A 260 -11.12 5.41 -7.62
C VAL A 260 -10.26 4.66 -6.62
N ARG A 261 -10.05 3.37 -6.87
CA ARG A 261 -9.15 2.57 -6.04
C ARG A 261 -7.70 2.74 -6.48
N VAL A 262 -6.85 2.89 -5.50
CA VAL A 262 -5.40 3.00 -5.67
C VAL A 262 -4.75 1.92 -4.83
N LYS A 263 -3.77 1.22 -5.38
CA LYS A 263 -3.03 0.17 -4.68
C LYS A 263 -1.57 0.57 -4.54
N ALA A 264 -1.06 0.46 -3.33
CA ALA A 264 0.35 0.66 -3.00
C ALA A 264 0.90 -0.58 -2.30
N ASP A 265 2.15 -0.93 -2.59
CA ASP A 265 2.84 -2.07 -2.00
C ASP A 265 3.82 -1.59 -0.92
N PHE A 266 3.87 -2.34 0.18
CA PHE A 266 4.68 -2.05 1.35
C PHE A 266 5.50 -3.29 1.73
N ALA A 267 6.77 -3.08 2.07
CA ALA A 267 7.52 -4.07 2.83
C ALA A 267 6.98 -4.10 4.27
N ASN A 268 6.79 -5.29 4.83
CA ASN A 268 6.18 -5.46 6.14
C ASN A 268 6.92 -6.52 6.99
N PRO A 269 8.26 -6.42 7.13
CA PRO A 269 9.04 -7.43 7.85
C PRO A 269 8.66 -7.51 9.33
N ASP A 270 8.27 -6.40 9.94
CA ASP A 270 7.88 -6.33 11.35
C ASP A 270 6.39 -6.62 11.58
N HIS A 271 5.63 -6.96 10.52
CA HIS A 271 4.19 -7.25 10.55
C HIS A 271 3.34 -6.15 11.20
N LYS A 272 3.75 -4.87 11.08
CA LYS A 272 3.01 -3.72 11.60
C LYS A 272 1.71 -3.47 10.85
N LEU A 273 1.67 -3.80 9.56
CA LEU A 273 0.45 -3.77 8.75
C LEU A 273 -0.21 -5.14 8.80
N TRP A 274 -1.46 -5.17 9.30
CA TRP A 274 -2.22 -6.40 9.43
C TRP A 274 -3.34 -6.47 8.37
N PRO A 275 -3.57 -7.64 7.75
CA PRO A 275 -4.65 -7.81 6.79
C PRO A 275 -6.00 -7.31 7.31
N GLU A 276 -6.78 -6.64 6.45
CA GLU A 276 -8.07 -6.01 6.73
C GLU A 276 -8.02 -4.80 7.68
N GLN A 277 -6.86 -4.44 8.24
CA GLN A 277 -6.69 -3.23 9.04
C GLN A 277 -7.01 -1.98 8.21
N THR A 278 -7.69 -1.01 8.83
CA THR A 278 -7.88 0.33 8.25
C THR A 278 -6.73 1.24 8.66
N VAL A 279 -6.16 1.94 7.69
CA VAL A 279 -5.01 2.84 7.86
C VAL A 279 -5.25 4.17 7.15
N VAL A 280 -4.63 5.23 7.63
CA VAL A 280 -4.55 6.50 6.90
C VAL A 280 -3.35 6.43 5.97
N VAL A 281 -3.55 6.78 4.72
CA VAL A 281 -2.49 6.73 3.70
C VAL A 281 -2.27 8.11 3.11
N ALA A 282 -1.00 8.47 2.94
CA ALA A 282 -0.56 9.68 2.25
C ALA A 282 0.25 9.28 1.00
N LEU A 283 -0.21 9.72 -0.18
CA LEU A 283 0.48 9.56 -1.46
C LEU A 283 1.22 10.85 -1.75
N GLN A 284 2.50 10.80 -2.04
CA GLN A 284 3.27 11.98 -2.47
C GLN A 284 2.84 12.38 -3.89
N GLN A 285 2.18 13.54 -3.99
CA GLN A 285 1.73 14.07 -5.28
C GLN A 285 2.85 14.80 -6.01
N GLU A 286 3.52 15.70 -5.28
CA GLU A 286 4.51 16.61 -5.86
C GLU A 286 5.54 17.02 -4.82
N LYS A 287 6.74 17.30 -5.26
CA LYS A 287 7.78 17.95 -4.46
C LYS A 287 8.02 19.33 -5.03
N LEU A 288 7.70 20.37 -4.26
CA LEU A 288 7.88 21.78 -4.63
C LEU A 288 9.20 22.28 -4.03
N PRO A 289 10.26 22.38 -4.83
CA PRO A 289 11.56 22.82 -4.31
C PRO A 289 11.58 24.33 -4.08
N GLY A 290 12.19 24.75 -2.97
CA GLY A 290 12.51 26.15 -2.71
C GLY A 290 11.33 27.10 -2.64
N VAL A 291 10.14 26.65 -2.22
CA VAL A 291 8.96 27.52 -2.09
C VAL A 291 9.00 28.34 -0.81
N LEU A 292 8.38 29.54 -0.87
CA LEU A 292 8.26 30.41 0.30
C LEU A 292 7.09 29.94 1.16
N THR A 293 7.36 29.71 2.42
CA THR A 293 6.38 29.24 3.40
C THR A 293 6.25 30.21 4.56
N VAL A 294 5.01 30.37 5.02
CA VAL A 294 4.65 31.09 6.24
C VAL A 294 3.75 30.23 7.11
N PRO A 295 3.73 30.39 8.43
CA PRO A 295 2.72 29.75 9.26
C PRO A 295 1.32 30.15 8.78
N LEU A 296 0.41 29.16 8.68
CA LEU A 296 -0.96 29.40 8.18
C LEU A 296 -1.67 30.53 8.93
N ARG A 297 -1.43 30.64 10.23
CA ARG A 297 -1.99 31.71 11.08
C ARG A 297 -1.48 33.12 10.76
N ALA A 298 -0.40 33.27 9.95
CA ALA A 298 0.03 34.58 9.46
C ALA A 298 -0.86 35.12 8.34
N LEU A 299 -1.61 34.22 7.68
CA LEU A 299 -2.46 34.57 6.54
C LEU A 299 -3.78 35.16 7.03
N VAL A 300 -4.08 36.37 6.56
CA VAL A 300 -5.33 37.08 6.87
C VAL A 300 -6.15 37.18 5.58
N GLN A 301 -7.46 36.90 5.67
CA GLN A 301 -8.37 37.05 4.54
C GLN A 301 -8.91 38.49 4.53
N GLY A 302 -8.61 39.23 3.46
CA GLY A 302 -9.14 40.59 3.23
C GLY A 302 -10.21 40.65 2.14
N PRO A 303 -10.80 41.82 1.91
CA PRO A 303 -11.79 42.03 0.84
C PRO A 303 -11.22 41.76 -0.57
N ASP A 304 -9.95 42.10 -0.79
CA ASP A 304 -9.26 42.00 -2.08
C ASP A 304 -8.43 40.70 -2.20
N GLY A 305 -8.57 39.78 -1.24
CA GLY A 305 -7.85 38.51 -1.20
C GLY A 305 -6.97 38.34 0.04
N PRO A 306 -6.19 37.23 0.10
CA PRO A 306 -5.33 36.98 1.23
C PRO A 306 -4.13 37.92 1.28
N TYR A 307 -3.76 38.33 2.50
CA TYR A 307 -2.60 39.16 2.76
C TYR A 307 -1.91 38.74 4.07
N VAL A 308 -0.69 39.23 4.27
CA VAL A 308 0.05 39.11 5.53
C VAL A 308 0.43 40.48 6.06
N TRP A 309 0.61 40.59 7.38
CA TRP A 309 1.24 41.73 8.00
C TRP A 309 2.76 41.52 8.05
N LEU A 310 3.51 42.43 7.41
CA LEU A 310 4.97 42.49 7.51
C LEU A 310 5.38 43.41 8.64
N ASN A 311 6.46 43.04 9.33
CA ASN A 311 7.22 43.95 10.16
C ASN A 311 8.30 44.64 9.32
N GLU A 312 8.07 45.85 8.91
CA GLU A 312 9.03 46.65 8.17
C GLU A 312 9.60 47.75 9.11
N GLN A 313 10.80 47.54 9.60
CA GLN A 313 11.49 48.48 10.53
C GLN A 313 10.65 48.85 11.79
N GLY A 314 9.97 47.88 12.37
CA GLY A 314 9.13 48.07 13.56
C GLY A 314 7.72 48.60 13.29
N LYS A 315 7.29 48.73 12.04
CA LYS A 315 5.96 49.19 11.63
C LYS A 315 5.21 48.08 10.87
N ALA A 316 3.91 48.03 11.08
CA ALA A 316 3.00 47.13 10.41
C ALA A 316 2.72 47.57 8.98
N LYS A 317 2.98 46.73 7.99
CA LYS A 317 2.65 46.95 6.58
C LYS A 317 1.86 45.76 6.04
N THR A 318 0.76 46.01 5.35
CA THR A 318 0.03 44.95 4.66
C THR A 318 0.73 44.59 3.34
N GLN A 319 0.89 43.29 3.11
CA GLN A 319 1.43 42.76 1.85
C GLN A 319 0.46 41.74 1.28
N PRO A 320 -0.19 42.03 0.13
CA PRO A 320 -1.00 41.07 -0.58
C PRO A 320 -0.13 39.86 -0.97
N VAL A 321 -0.69 38.65 -0.84
CA VAL A 321 -0.03 37.41 -1.21
C VAL A 321 -0.98 36.51 -1.99
N GLN A 322 -0.44 35.63 -2.83
CA GLN A 322 -1.23 34.59 -3.45
C GLN A 322 -0.98 33.28 -2.70
N LEU A 323 -2.05 32.68 -2.19
CA LEU A 323 -1.97 31.35 -1.59
C LEU A 323 -1.88 30.30 -2.70
N VAL A 324 -0.75 29.61 -2.79
CA VAL A 324 -0.51 28.55 -3.77
C VAL A 324 -1.00 27.21 -3.21
N LEU A 325 -0.66 26.93 -1.94
CA LEU A 325 -0.99 25.67 -1.28
C LEU A 325 -1.04 25.87 0.22
N GLN A 326 -1.90 25.09 0.86
CA GLN A 326 -1.96 24.96 2.31
C GLN A 326 -1.70 23.49 2.67
N GLU A 327 -0.69 23.25 3.53
CA GLU A 327 -0.39 21.91 4.03
C GLU A 327 -0.11 21.98 5.54
N GLN A 328 -0.93 21.30 6.32
CA GLN A 328 -0.91 21.33 7.79
C GLN A 328 -0.94 22.77 8.34
N ASP A 329 0.09 23.18 9.09
CA ASP A 329 0.22 24.50 9.71
C ASP A 329 1.01 25.51 8.86
N LEU A 330 1.34 25.18 7.62
CA LEU A 330 2.11 26.02 6.70
C LEU A 330 1.27 26.39 5.47
N ALA A 331 1.46 27.62 5.00
CA ALA A 331 0.96 28.12 3.74
C ALA A 331 2.13 28.40 2.79
N VAL A 332 2.08 27.87 1.58
CA VAL A 332 2.94 28.25 0.47
C VAL A 332 2.38 29.49 -0.17
N VAL A 333 3.15 30.54 -0.20
CA VAL A 333 2.71 31.84 -0.70
C VAL A 333 3.69 32.41 -1.73
N SER A 334 3.16 33.22 -2.65
CA SER A 334 3.96 34.05 -3.53
C SER A 334 3.75 35.54 -3.21
N GLY A 335 4.72 36.39 -3.56
CA GLY A 335 4.67 37.83 -3.29
C GLY A 335 5.45 38.26 -2.04
N LEU A 336 6.23 37.36 -1.43
CA LEU A 336 7.14 37.61 -0.31
C LEU A 336 8.60 37.34 -0.71
N GLN A 337 9.52 37.66 0.20
CA GLN A 337 10.93 37.33 0.10
C GLN A 337 11.36 36.52 1.33
N ALA A 338 12.30 35.61 1.15
CA ALA A 338 12.87 34.83 2.24
C ALA A 338 13.51 35.76 3.28
N GLY A 339 13.31 35.48 4.55
CA GLY A 339 13.85 36.29 5.67
C GLY A 339 12.97 37.47 6.10
N GLN A 340 11.88 37.79 5.37
CA GLN A 340 10.92 38.80 5.84
C GLN A 340 10.22 38.30 7.12
N GLN A 341 9.86 39.24 8.00
CA GLN A 341 9.13 38.94 9.23
C GLN A 341 7.63 39.16 9.02
N VAL A 342 6.85 38.07 9.16
CA VAL A 342 5.37 38.10 9.13
C VAL A 342 4.81 38.03 10.53
N VAL A 343 3.72 38.75 10.79
CA VAL A 343 3.01 38.71 12.06
C VAL A 343 2.14 37.46 12.10
N VAL A 344 2.25 36.67 13.16
CA VAL A 344 1.49 35.42 13.36
C VAL A 344 0.47 35.50 14.50
N ASP A 345 0.56 36.54 15.33
CA ASP A 345 -0.38 36.79 16.42
C ASP A 345 -0.48 38.31 16.69
N GLY A 346 -1.67 38.79 17.10
CA GLY A 346 -1.94 40.20 17.34
C GLY A 346 -2.47 40.98 16.12
N GLN A 347 -2.69 40.31 14.97
CA GLN A 347 -3.10 40.95 13.69
C GLN A 347 -4.38 41.80 13.80
N ASN A 348 -5.35 41.38 14.62
CA ASN A 348 -6.67 42.05 14.75
C ASN A 348 -6.56 43.46 15.33
N ARG A 349 -5.43 43.83 15.92
CA ARG A 349 -5.19 45.14 16.52
C ARG A 349 -4.38 46.08 15.61
N LEU A 350 -3.91 45.53 14.47
CA LEU A 350 -3.03 46.28 13.58
C LEU A 350 -3.78 47.17 12.62
N LYS A 351 -3.19 48.32 12.40
CA LYS A 351 -3.54 49.24 11.30
C LYS A 351 -2.26 49.50 10.48
N PRO A 352 -2.35 49.82 9.19
CA PRO A 352 -1.17 50.20 8.42
C PRO A 352 -0.38 51.31 9.11
N GLY A 353 0.93 51.09 9.28
CA GLY A 353 1.83 52.05 9.96
C GLY A 353 1.88 51.95 11.48
N ALA A 354 1.10 51.06 12.13
CA ALA A 354 1.17 50.87 13.58
C ALA A 354 2.55 50.42 14.04
N GLU A 355 3.07 51.01 15.15
CA GLU A 355 4.33 50.56 15.76
C GLU A 355 4.16 49.18 16.44
N LEU A 356 5.11 48.28 16.20
CA LEU A 356 5.09 46.92 16.69
C LEU A 356 5.99 46.77 17.92
N ALA A 357 5.50 46.11 18.97
CA ALA A 357 6.31 45.53 20.03
C ALA A 357 6.48 44.05 19.72
N VAL A 358 7.57 43.70 19.04
CA VAL A 358 7.81 42.37 18.51
C VAL A 358 8.34 41.44 19.59
N THR A 359 7.65 40.33 19.80
CA THR A 359 8.17 39.14 20.49
C THR A 359 8.43 38.05 19.43
N ALA A 360 9.71 37.69 19.22
CA ALA A 360 10.03 36.63 18.25
C ALA A 360 9.45 35.32 18.72
N GLU A 361 8.80 34.58 17.80
CA GLU A 361 8.44 33.19 18.04
C GLU A 361 9.71 32.35 17.98
N PRO A 362 9.93 31.39 18.91
CA PRO A 362 10.99 30.43 18.74
C PRO A 362 10.78 29.72 17.39
N ARG A 363 11.85 29.58 16.59
CA ARG A 363 11.81 28.86 15.31
C ARG A 363 10.98 27.60 15.48
N LEU A 364 9.92 27.46 14.71
CA LEU A 364 9.29 26.16 14.52
C LEU A 364 10.40 25.25 14.00
N ALA A 365 10.88 24.36 14.88
CA ALA A 365 11.82 23.34 14.47
C ALA A 365 11.18 22.63 13.28
N ALA A 366 11.88 22.60 12.14
CA ALA A 366 11.55 21.71 11.04
C ALA A 366 11.13 20.39 11.67
N SER A 367 9.94 19.94 11.36
CA SER A 367 9.34 18.72 11.88
C SER A 367 10.43 17.68 12.03
N LYS A 368 10.61 17.17 13.26
CA LYS A 368 11.61 16.16 13.58
C LYS A 368 11.64 15.17 12.42
N GLU A 369 12.74 15.19 11.64
CA GLU A 369 13.18 14.01 10.95
C GLU A 369 13.22 12.92 12.02
N LEU A 370 12.25 12.02 11.95
CA LEU A 370 12.34 10.75 12.62
C LEU A 370 13.56 10.06 11.99
N GLN A 371 14.70 10.19 12.65
CA GLN A 371 15.89 9.39 12.38
C GLN A 371 15.53 7.91 12.63
N PRO A 372 16.20 6.99 11.90
CA PRO A 372 15.84 5.60 11.70
C PRO A 372 15.77 4.77 12.99
#